data_8d1b11ea642fdf068ee611c91df40307
#
_entry.id   8d1b11ea642fdf068ee611c91df40307
#
_cell.length_a   1.000
_cell.length_b   1.000
_cell.length_c   1.000
_cell.angle_alpha   90.00
_cell.angle_beta   90.00
_cell.angle_gamma   90.00
#
_symmetry.space_group_name_H-M   'P 1'
#
loop_
_entity.id
_entity.type
_entity.pdbx_description
1 polymer ?
#
loop_
_entity_poly.entity_id
_entity_poly.type
_entity_poly.pdbx_seq_one_letter_code
_entity_poly.pdbx_strand_id
1 'polypeptide(L)'
;MADANIEVLTYGFSFNSDQGSFGMSTNSLVTVGNQTIVIDTGPSSRRAWLHRALESKGLAPEDVDIVILTHMHWDHCQNTDMFRNSRILVHPTEMDYARNPNRSDFACAQYMADMVDKMKLELVSEGDKIIDGVTIVETPGHTKGHISVSVSSGDETVLIAGDALPDSGTIKRGLPTNVFWDVEDARSSVEKMVASSRVFYPGHDRPFKLEGDKIEYLHGPHNIEVINSTEGLGTTSLTFTVLDARPVNINMVQKG
;
A
#
# COMPACT_ATOMS: atom_id res chain seq x y z
N MET A 1 3.54 -26.05 6.02
CA MET A 1 3.21 -24.84 5.23
C MET A 1 4.53 -24.27 4.74
N ALA A 2 4.62 -23.84 3.49
CA ALA A 2 5.83 -23.12 3.03
C ALA A 2 5.91 -21.79 3.79
N ASP A 3 7.09 -21.47 4.30
CA ASP A 3 7.32 -20.24 5.04
C ASP A 3 7.33 -19.07 4.06
N ALA A 4 6.52 -18.04 4.31
CA ALA A 4 6.46 -16.88 3.46
C ALA A 4 7.59 -15.92 3.78
N ASN A 5 8.32 -15.48 2.74
CA ASN A 5 9.29 -14.39 2.87
C ASN A 5 8.63 -13.08 2.40
N ILE A 6 8.76 -12.02 3.21
CA ILE A 6 8.16 -10.70 2.94
C ILE A 6 9.29 -9.67 2.90
N GLU A 7 9.40 -8.96 1.80
CA GLU A 7 10.42 -7.94 1.59
C GLU A 7 9.79 -6.64 1.09
N VAL A 8 10.37 -5.52 1.49
CA VAL A 8 10.01 -4.21 0.94
C VAL A 8 10.82 -3.98 -0.33
N LEU A 9 10.14 -3.84 -1.47
CA LEU A 9 10.76 -3.43 -2.74
C LEU A 9 11.09 -1.93 -2.73
N THR A 10 10.10 -1.13 -2.34
CA THR A 10 10.27 0.32 -2.20
C THR A 10 9.50 0.82 -0.98
N TYR A 11 10.16 1.62 -0.15
CA TYR A 11 9.54 2.19 1.05
C TYR A 11 8.58 3.32 0.71
N GLY A 12 7.40 3.29 1.30
CA GLY A 12 6.44 4.35 1.24
C GLY A 12 6.78 5.54 2.14
N PHE A 13 6.31 6.69 1.77
CA PHE A 13 6.34 7.91 2.57
C PHE A 13 5.28 8.90 2.10
N SER A 14 4.77 9.71 3.01
CA SER A 14 3.86 10.82 2.69
C SER A 14 4.62 12.13 2.73
N PHE A 15 4.63 12.85 1.61
CA PHE A 15 5.22 14.17 1.50
C PHE A 15 4.30 15.07 0.68
N ASN A 16 4.00 16.26 1.18
CA ASN A 16 3.16 17.23 0.50
C ASN A 16 3.85 18.59 0.46
N SER A 17 3.59 19.32 -0.61
CA SER A 17 3.96 20.73 -0.75
C SER A 17 2.70 21.57 -1.00
N ASP A 18 2.87 22.87 -1.12
CA ASP A 18 1.84 23.79 -1.58
C ASP A 18 1.46 23.60 -3.07
N GLN A 19 2.23 22.80 -3.82
CA GLN A 19 2.04 22.55 -5.24
C GLN A 19 1.49 21.13 -5.53
N GLY A 20 1.41 20.26 -4.53
CA GLY A 20 0.88 18.91 -4.72
C GLY A 20 1.45 17.86 -3.77
N SER A 21 0.96 16.65 -3.93
CA SER A 21 1.40 15.48 -3.17
C SER A 21 2.55 14.76 -3.87
N PHE A 22 3.56 14.39 -3.07
CA PHE A 22 4.64 13.50 -3.45
C PHE A 22 4.52 12.16 -2.69
N GLY A 23 3.30 11.76 -2.33
CA GLY A 23 3.03 10.49 -1.68
C GLY A 23 3.56 9.33 -2.52
N MET A 24 4.18 8.37 -1.85
CA MET A 24 4.75 7.18 -2.47
C MET A 24 4.34 5.98 -1.63
N SER A 25 3.67 5.00 -2.23
CA SER A 25 3.29 3.79 -1.51
C SER A 25 4.47 2.88 -1.20
N THR A 26 4.33 2.07 -0.17
CA THR A 26 5.17 0.89 0.05
C THR A 26 4.80 -0.17 -0.95
N ASN A 27 5.79 -0.72 -1.66
CA ASN A 27 5.58 -1.88 -2.52
C ASN A 27 6.27 -3.08 -1.87
N SER A 28 5.53 -4.15 -1.67
CA SER A 28 6.02 -5.35 -1.00
C SER A 28 6.09 -6.54 -1.94
N LEU A 29 7.11 -7.37 -1.76
CA LEU A 29 7.25 -8.68 -2.42
C LEU A 29 6.99 -9.76 -1.38
N VAL A 30 6.07 -10.66 -1.68
CA VAL A 30 5.83 -11.87 -0.91
C VAL A 30 6.20 -13.08 -1.76
N THR A 31 7.05 -13.95 -1.22
CA THR A 31 7.44 -15.19 -1.89
C THR A 31 7.03 -16.38 -1.03
N VAL A 32 6.29 -17.31 -1.60
CA VAL A 32 5.87 -18.57 -0.96
C VAL A 32 6.18 -19.73 -1.91
N GLY A 33 7.15 -20.55 -1.56
CA GLY A 33 7.65 -21.58 -2.46
C GLY A 33 8.19 -20.98 -3.77
N ASN A 34 7.56 -21.30 -4.89
CA ASN A 34 7.92 -20.76 -6.22
C ASN A 34 6.99 -19.64 -6.69
N GLN A 35 6.07 -19.19 -5.85
CA GLN A 35 5.11 -18.15 -6.20
C GLN A 35 5.60 -16.77 -5.72
N THR A 36 5.49 -15.78 -6.59
CA THR A 36 5.87 -14.40 -6.34
C THR A 36 4.65 -13.49 -6.42
N ILE A 37 4.45 -12.69 -5.37
CA ILE A 37 3.33 -11.75 -5.26
C ILE A 37 3.90 -10.36 -5.01
N VAL A 38 3.53 -9.38 -5.84
CA VAL A 38 3.77 -7.97 -5.56
C VAL A 38 2.50 -7.34 -5.02
N ILE A 39 2.61 -6.61 -3.92
CA ILE A 39 1.50 -5.88 -3.31
C ILE A 39 1.75 -4.40 -3.50
N ASP A 40 0.84 -3.77 -4.22
CA ASP A 40 0.91 -2.43 -4.79
C ASP A 40 2.08 -2.21 -5.76
N THR A 41 1.88 -1.33 -6.72
CA THR A 41 2.84 -1.15 -7.82
C THR A 41 3.48 0.25 -7.85
N GLY A 42 3.04 1.13 -6.97
CA GLY A 42 3.58 2.47 -6.85
C GLY A 42 3.15 3.43 -7.97
N PRO A 43 3.54 4.71 -7.82
CA PRO A 43 3.28 5.73 -8.82
C PRO A 43 4.21 5.61 -10.04
N SER A 44 3.79 6.17 -11.17
CA SER A 44 4.58 6.16 -12.41
C SER A 44 5.97 6.80 -12.26
N SER A 45 6.12 7.77 -11.36
CA SER A 45 7.40 8.40 -11.02
C SER A 45 8.41 7.43 -10.39
N ARG A 46 7.94 6.31 -9.82
CA ARG A 46 8.77 5.25 -9.24
C ARG A 46 9.03 4.05 -10.15
N ARG A 47 8.53 4.07 -11.38
CA ARG A 47 8.62 2.94 -12.31
C ARG A 47 10.02 2.35 -12.44
N ALA A 48 11.02 3.21 -12.66
CA ALA A 48 12.41 2.76 -12.78
C ALA A 48 12.99 2.20 -11.48
N TRP A 49 12.53 2.70 -10.33
CA TRP A 49 12.95 2.20 -9.01
C TRP A 49 12.34 0.84 -8.71
N LEU A 50 11.06 0.66 -8.99
CA LEU A 50 10.38 -0.64 -8.83
C LEU A 50 11.03 -1.70 -9.72
N HIS A 51 11.34 -1.36 -10.98
CA HIS A 51 12.05 -2.27 -11.89
C HIS A 51 13.41 -2.71 -11.31
N ARG A 52 14.25 -1.75 -10.87
CA ARG A 52 15.55 -2.08 -10.26
C ARG A 52 15.42 -2.86 -8.96
N ALA A 53 14.38 -2.59 -8.17
CA ALA A 53 14.12 -3.33 -6.93
C ALA A 53 13.80 -4.80 -7.23
N LEU A 54 13.02 -5.09 -8.26
CA LEU A 54 12.77 -6.45 -8.74
C LEU A 54 14.04 -7.10 -9.28
N GLU A 55 14.80 -6.39 -10.14
CA GLU A 55 16.08 -6.90 -10.66
C GLU A 55 17.07 -7.27 -9.53
N SER A 56 17.10 -6.49 -8.45
CA SER A 56 17.95 -6.80 -7.29
C SER A 56 17.57 -8.10 -6.57
N LYS A 57 16.35 -8.59 -6.80
CA LYS A 57 15.83 -9.89 -6.33
C LYS A 57 15.93 -10.99 -7.40
N GLY A 58 16.54 -10.68 -8.56
CA GLY A 58 16.64 -11.60 -9.68
C GLY A 58 15.34 -11.80 -10.46
N LEU A 59 14.41 -10.86 -10.36
CA LEU A 59 13.10 -10.90 -11.00
C LEU A 59 12.98 -9.80 -12.05
N ALA A 60 12.33 -10.13 -13.17
CA ALA A 60 11.73 -9.14 -14.05
C ALA A 60 10.23 -8.98 -13.69
N PRO A 61 9.58 -7.89 -14.09
CA PRO A 61 8.13 -7.75 -13.88
C PRO A 61 7.31 -8.90 -14.47
N GLU A 62 7.80 -9.50 -15.54
CA GLU A 62 7.18 -10.64 -16.23
C GLU A 62 7.26 -11.96 -15.45
N ASP A 63 8.16 -12.05 -14.47
CA ASP A 63 8.36 -13.22 -13.59
C ASP A 63 7.44 -13.19 -12.35
N VAL A 64 6.71 -12.09 -12.14
CA VAL A 64 5.77 -11.96 -11.03
C VAL A 64 4.46 -12.65 -11.38
N ASP A 65 4.06 -13.62 -10.56
CA ASP A 65 2.85 -14.42 -10.79
C ASP A 65 1.57 -13.65 -10.48
N ILE A 66 1.59 -12.85 -9.41
CA ILE A 66 0.39 -12.18 -8.87
C ILE A 66 0.74 -10.75 -8.47
N VAL A 67 -0.15 -9.82 -8.80
CA VAL A 67 -0.17 -8.46 -8.24
C VAL A 67 -1.48 -8.30 -7.47
N ILE A 68 -1.40 -7.85 -6.23
CA ILE A 68 -2.56 -7.48 -5.42
C ILE A 68 -2.54 -5.95 -5.26
N LEU A 69 -3.59 -5.29 -5.68
CA LEU A 69 -3.76 -3.86 -5.44
C LEU A 69 -4.63 -3.67 -4.19
N THR A 70 -4.06 -3.02 -3.17
CA THR A 70 -4.81 -2.73 -1.94
C THR A 70 -5.98 -1.81 -2.23
N HIS A 71 -5.78 -0.84 -3.12
CA HIS A 71 -6.78 0.07 -3.62
C HIS A 71 -6.28 0.78 -4.90
N MET A 72 -7.13 1.63 -5.49
CA MET A 72 -6.90 2.19 -6.83
C MET A 72 -6.42 3.64 -6.84
N HIS A 73 -5.81 4.13 -5.76
CA HIS A 73 -5.13 5.43 -5.79
C HIS A 73 -3.88 5.38 -6.67
N TRP A 74 -3.57 6.53 -7.27
CA TRP A 74 -2.51 6.67 -8.27
C TRP A 74 -1.14 6.17 -7.78
N ASP A 75 -0.82 6.40 -6.52
CA ASP A 75 0.47 6.02 -5.93
C ASP A 75 0.55 4.54 -5.50
N HIS A 76 -0.55 3.78 -5.63
CA HIS A 76 -0.58 2.33 -5.40
C HIS A 76 -0.66 1.52 -6.69
N CYS A 77 -1.28 2.04 -7.76
CA CYS A 77 -1.65 1.22 -8.91
C CYS A 77 -1.05 1.63 -10.27
N GLN A 78 -0.36 2.77 -10.39
CA GLN A 78 0.01 3.30 -11.71
C GLN A 78 1.03 2.47 -12.51
N ASN A 79 1.83 1.62 -11.87
CA ASN A 79 2.78 0.77 -12.59
C ASN A 79 2.27 -0.65 -12.84
N THR A 80 0.98 -0.91 -12.64
CA THR A 80 0.40 -2.24 -12.83
C THR A 80 0.61 -2.77 -14.25
N ASP A 81 0.65 -1.90 -15.25
CA ASP A 81 0.91 -2.25 -16.65
C ASP A 81 2.31 -2.86 -16.91
N MET A 82 3.24 -2.80 -15.95
CA MET A 82 4.52 -3.52 -16.03
C MET A 82 4.32 -5.04 -15.92
N PHE A 83 3.31 -5.48 -15.20
CA PHE A 83 3.08 -6.87 -14.79
C PHE A 83 2.13 -7.61 -15.75
N ARG A 84 2.51 -7.67 -17.03
CA ARG A 84 1.63 -8.17 -18.11
C ARG A 84 1.30 -9.66 -18.01
N ASN A 85 2.16 -10.43 -17.37
CA ASN A 85 1.97 -11.86 -17.19
C ASN A 85 1.21 -12.22 -15.91
N SER A 86 1.15 -11.29 -14.95
CA SER A 86 0.58 -11.52 -13.63
C SER A 86 -0.95 -11.57 -13.64
N ARG A 87 -1.53 -12.30 -12.71
CA ARG A 87 -2.92 -12.13 -12.30
C ARG A 87 -3.01 -10.83 -11.48
N ILE A 88 -3.95 -9.96 -11.79
CA ILE A 88 -4.13 -8.69 -11.09
C ILE A 88 -5.37 -8.82 -10.21
N LEU A 89 -5.17 -8.79 -8.91
CA LEU A 89 -6.20 -9.00 -7.91
C LEU A 89 -6.66 -7.66 -7.32
N VAL A 90 -7.94 -7.38 -7.39
CA VAL A 90 -8.57 -6.16 -6.86
C VAL A 90 -9.94 -6.52 -6.27
N HIS A 91 -10.38 -5.78 -5.25
CA HIS A 91 -11.74 -5.94 -4.73
C HIS A 91 -12.78 -5.40 -5.72
N PRO A 92 -13.93 -6.08 -5.95
CA PRO A 92 -14.95 -5.62 -6.90
C PRO A 92 -15.50 -4.23 -6.56
N THR A 93 -15.74 -3.96 -5.27
CA THR A 93 -16.21 -2.65 -4.81
C THR A 93 -15.17 -1.54 -5.05
N GLU A 94 -13.88 -1.88 -5.03
CA GLU A 94 -12.82 -0.92 -5.34
C GLU A 94 -12.78 -0.58 -6.83
N MET A 95 -12.97 -1.57 -7.70
CA MET A 95 -13.08 -1.32 -9.14
C MET A 95 -14.29 -0.43 -9.46
N ASP A 96 -15.43 -0.63 -8.81
CA ASP A 96 -16.60 0.21 -8.98
C ASP A 96 -16.37 1.63 -8.43
N TYR A 97 -15.72 1.74 -7.27
CA TYR A 97 -15.34 3.02 -6.70
C TYR A 97 -14.35 3.78 -7.60
N ALA A 98 -13.34 3.10 -8.15
CA ALA A 98 -12.35 3.71 -9.04
C ALA A 98 -12.96 4.28 -10.33
N ARG A 99 -14.05 3.68 -10.84
CA ARG A 99 -14.80 4.22 -11.99
C ARG A 99 -15.62 5.45 -11.64
N ASN A 100 -16.08 5.55 -10.39
CA ASN A 100 -16.92 6.65 -9.92
C ASN A 100 -16.55 7.05 -8.48
N PRO A 101 -15.37 7.64 -8.27
CA PRO A 101 -14.89 8.01 -6.94
C PRO A 101 -15.68 9.18 -6.35
N ASN A 102 -15.60 9.34 -5.03
CA ASN A 102 -16.11 10.53 -4.37
C ASN A 102 -15.48 11.79 -4.98
N ARG A 103 -16.25 12.87 -5.08
CA ARG A 103 -15.81 14.13 -5.72
C ARG A 103 -14.57 14.78 -5.08
N SER A 104 -14.31 14.50 -3.82
CA SER A 104 -13.15 14.99 -3.08
C SER A 104 -11.95 14.06 -3.15
N ASP A 105 -12.09 12.88 -3.76
CA ASP A 105 -11.02 11.92 -3.92
C ASP A 105 -10.26 12.16 -5.23
N PHE A 106 -9.32 13.10 -5.19
CA PHE A 106 -8.43 13.40 -6.32
C PHE A 106 -7.29 12.41 -6.48
N ALA A 107 -7.13 11.46 -5.55
CA ALA A 107 -6.11 10.43 -5.65
C ALA A 107 -6.53 9.27 -6.56
N CYS A 108 -7.82 9.11 -6.80
CA CYS A 108 -8.34 8.07 -7.67
C CYS A 108 -8.38 8.53 -9.14
N ALA A 109 -7.50 7.97 -9.96
CA ALA A 109 -7.44 8.24 -11.39
C ALA A 109 -8.32 7.25 -12.17
N GLN A 110 -9.51 7.67 -12.59
CA GLN A 110 -10.53 6.80 -13.22
C GLN A 110 -10.02 5.94 -14.38
N TYR A 111 -9.09 6.46 -15.20
CA TYR A 111 -8.52 5.70 -16.33
C TYR A 111 -7.75 4.45 -15.89
N MET A 112 -7.34 4.36 -14.62
CA MET A 112 -6.64 3.18 -14.09
C MET A 112 -7.56 1.96 -14.05
N ALA A 113 -8.84 2.14 -13.73
CA ALA A 113 -9.81 1.04 -13.79
C ALA A 113 -9.91 0.46 -15.21
N ASP A 114 -9.98 1.33 -16.23
CA ASP A 114 -10.01 0.89 -17.65
C ASP A 114 -8.71 0.16 -18.08
N MET A 115 -7.58 0.52 -17.49
CA MET A 115 -6.32 -0.15 -17.75
C MET A 115 -6.31 -1.55 -17.11
N VAL A 116 -6.70 -1.65 -15.85
CA VAL A 116 -6.74 -2.92 -15.11
C VAL A 116 -7.76 -3.90 -15.70
N ASP A 117 -8.91 -3.41 -16.18
CA ASP A 117 -9.92 -4.22 -16.89
C ASP A 117 -9.38 -4.94 -18.14
N LYS A 118 -8.32 -4.42 -18.75
CA LYS A 118 -7.68 -5.03 -19.93
C LYS A 118 -6.58 -6.02 -19.60
N MET A 119 -6.28 -6.18 -18.31
CA MET A 119 -5.28 -7.12 -17.81
C MET A 119 -5.92 -8.45 -17.39
N LYS A 120 -5.14 -9.36 -16.81
CA LYS A 120 -5.67 -10.61 -16.24
C LYS A 120 -6.31 -10.32 -14.87
N LEU A 121 -7.37 -9.49 -14.88
CA LEU A 121 -8.08 -9.09 -13.68
C LEU A 121 -8.79 -10.28 -13.03
N GLU A 122 -8.64 -10.39 -11.73
CA GLU A 122 -9.35 -11.31 -10.87
C GLU A 122 -9.93 -10.53 -9.68
N LEU A 123 -11.21 -10.72 -9.41
CA LEU A 123 -11.88 -10.05 -8.31
C LEU A 123 -11.80 -10.91 -7.05
N VAL A 124 -11.41 -10.28 -5.93
CA VAL A 124 -11.20 -10.95 -4.65
C VAL A 124 -11.97 -10.26 -3.53
N SER A 125 -12.27 -11.01 -2.46
CA SER A 125 -13.08 -10.56 -1.33
C SER A 125 -12.54 -11.10 -0.01
N GLU A 126 -13.17 -10.72 1.09
CA GLU A 126 -12.84 -11.16 2.46
C GLU A 126 -12.63 -12.67 2.55
N GLY A 127 -11.50 -13.07 3.07
CA GLY A 127 -11.18 -14.45 3.38
C GLY A 127 -10.71 -15.28 2.17
N ASP A 128 -10.63 -14.72 0.96
CA ASP A 128 -10.11 -15.42 -0.21
C ASP A 128 -8.64 -15.79 0.01
N LYS A 129 -8.36 -17.08 -0.10
CA LYS A 129 -7.01 -17.63 -0.05
C LYS A 129 -6.38 -17.58 -1.43
N ILE A 130 -5.43 -16.69 -1.60
CA ILE A 130 -4.76 -16.48 -2.89
C ILE A 130 -3.79 -17.62 -3.19
N ILE A 131 -2.99 -17.95 -2.18
CA ILE A 131 -2.13 -19.14 -2.11
C ILE A 131 -2.05 -19.58 -0.65
N ASP A 132 -1.37 -20.69 -0.37
CA ASP A 132 -1.18 -21.15 1.02
C ASP A 132 -0.46 -20.07 1.84
N GLY A 133 -1.06 -19.68 2.96
CA GLY A 133 -0.55 -18.64 3.85
C GLY A 133 -0.82 -17.19 3.42
N VAL A 134 -1.47 -16.92 2.29
CA VAL A 134 -1.81 -15.56 1.83
C VAL A 134 -3.32 -15.40 1.67
N THR A 135 -3.92 -14.50 2.44
CA THR A 135 -5.38 -14.32 2.51
C THR A 135 -5.75 -12.83 2.41
N ILE A 136 -6.84 -12.55 1.72
CA ILE A 136 -7.40 -11.20 1.60
C ILE A 136 -8.17 -10.83 2.88
N VAL A 137 -8.00 -9.58 3.30
CA VAL A 137 -8.70 -8.98 4.44
C VAL A 137 -9.33 -7.67 3.97
N GLU A 138 -10.66 -7.58 3.98
CA GLU A 138 -11.32 -6.30 3.68
C GLU A 138 -11.08 -5.29 4.78
N THR A 139 -10.61 -4.11 4.38
CA THR A 139 -10.30 -2.99 5.27
C THR A 139 -10.82 -1.67 4.69
N PRO A 140 -12.15 -1.58 4.43
CA PRO A 140 -12.75 -0.38 3.85
C PRO A 140 -12.61 0.84 4.76
N GLY A 141 -12.82 2.02 4.16
CA GLY A 141 -12.86 3.31 4.87
C GLY A 141 -11.94 4.35 4.26
N HIS A 142 -10.66 4.05 4.04
CA HIS A 142 -9.78 4.91 3.25
C HIS A 142 -10.36 5.07 1.83
N THR A 143 -10.58 3.97 1.12
CA THR A 143 -11.46 3.86 -0.03
C THR A 143 -12.56 2.84 0.24
N LYS A 144 -13.53 2.75 -0.67
CA LYS A 144 -14.74 1.94 -0.47
C LYS A 144 -14.46 0.43 -0.46
N GLY A 145 -13.56 -0.01 -1.31
CA GLY A 145 -13.21 -1.42 -1.48
C GLY A 145 -11.76 -1.73 -1.10
N HIS A 146 -11.16 -0.93 -0.24
CA HIS A 146 -9.80 -1.16 0.23
C HIS A 146 -9.64 -2.54 0.85
N ILE A 147 -8.54 -3.22 0.50
CA ILE A 147 -8.13 -4.51 1.07
C ILE A 147 -6.72 -4.45 1.63
N SER A 148 -6.48 -5.26 2.63
CA SER A 148 -5.15 -5.60 3.16
C SER A 148 -4.85 -7.06 2.85
N VAL A 149 -3.59 -7.47 2.98
CA VAL A 149 -3.16 -8.84 2.73
C VAL A 149 -2.57 -9.41 4.01
N SER A 150 -3.18 -10.50 4.50
CA SER A 150 -2.67 -11.28 5.62
C SER A 150 -1.72 -12.35 5.11
N VAL A 151 -0.51 -12.40 5.66
CA VAL A 151 0.54 -13.34 5.30
C VAL A 151 1.00 -14.10 6.54
N SER A 152 0.94 -15.43 6.48
CA SER A 152 1.49 -16.30 7.53
C SER A 152 2.99 -16.47 7.31
N SER A 153 3.80 -16.07 8.28
CA SER A 153 5.26 -16.20 8.27
C SER A 153 5.71 -16.83 9.58
N GLY A 154 6.06 -18.11 9.55
CA GLY A 154 6.30 -18.89 10.76
C GLY A 154 5.07 -18.93 11.66
N ASP A 155 5.27 -18.57 12.93
CA ASP A 155 4.20 -18.47 13.94
C ASP A 155 3.52 -17.09 13.99
N GLU A 156 3.98 -16.15 13.16
CA GLU A 156 3.44 -14.79 13.13
C GLU A 156 2.50 -14.57 11.94
N THR A 157 1.50 -13.73 12.14
CA THR A 157 0.69 -13.17 11.06
C THR A 157 1.20 -11.76 10.77
N VAL A 158 1.59 -11.52 9.54
CA VAL A 158 1.99 -10.20 9.04
C VAL A 158 0.85 -9.62 8.23
N LEU A 159 0.52 -8.36 8.45
CA LEU A 159 -0.50 -7.65 7.69
C LEU A 159 0.13 -6.58 6.82
N ILE A 160 0.01 -6.73 5.51
CA ILE A 160 0.36 -5.68 4.53
C ILE A 160 -0.90 -4.85 4.35
N ALA A 161 -0.87 -3.67 4.95
CA ALA A 161 -2.09 -2.97 5.33
C ALA A 161 -2.55 -1.89 4.33
N GLY A 162 -1.71 -1.52 3.37
CA GLY A 162 -2.01 -0.39 2.48
C GLY A 162 -2.38 0.87 3.27
N ASP A 163 -3.31 1.65 2.76
CA ASP A 163 -3.70 2.92 3.33
C ASP A 163 -4.86 2.84 4.35
N ALA A 164 -5.34 1.63 4.66
CA ALA A 164 -6.10 1.43 5.88
C ALA A 164 -5.24 1.65 7.13
N LEU A 165 -3.91 1.48 6.99
CA LEU A 165 -2.90 1.80 8.00
C LEU A 165 -1.68 2.43 7.30
N PRO A 166 -1.78 3.73 6.90
CA PRO A 166 -0.73 4.38 6.12
C PRO A 166 0.57 4.61 6.92
N ASP A 167 0.48 4.78 8.22
CA ASP A 167 1.61 5.03 9.11
C ASP A 167 1.38 4.44 10.51
N SER A 168 2.45 4.30 11.29
CA SER A 168 2.39 3.77 12.66
C SER A 168 1.52 4.61 13.61
N GLY A 169 1.38 5.91 13.36
CA GLY A 169 0.54 6.82 14.13
C GLY A 169 -0.95 6.47 14.01
N THR A 170 -1.36 5.75 12.98
CA THR A 170 -2.73 5.24 12.79
C THR A 170 -3.18 4.39 13.98
N ILE A 171 -2.27 3.60 14.55
CA ILE A 171 -2.55 2.78 15.74
C ILE A 171 -3.05 3.64 16.90
N LYS A 172 -2.39 4.77 17.17
CA LYS A 172 -2.74 5.68 18.27
C LYS A 172 -3.98 6.51 17.97
N ARG A 173 -4.17 6.89 16.72
CA ARG A 173 -5.34 7.70 16.30
C ARG A 173 -6.62 6.86 16.17
N GLY A 174 -6.47 5.55 15.95
CA GLY A 174 -7.58 4.65 15.59
C GLY A 174 -8.19 4.97 14.22
N LEU A 175 -7.48 5.76 13.39
CA LEU A 175 -7.92 6.19 12.06
C LEU A 175 -6.71 6.45 11.15
N PRO A 176 -6.80 6.14 9.84
CA PRO A 176 -5.82 6.58 8.85
C PRO A 176 -5.80 8.11 8.73
N THR A 177 -4.71 8.67 8.20
CA THR A 177 -4.57 10.12 8.00
C THR A 177 -5.56 10.71 7.00
N ASN A 178 -5.92 9.94 5.99
CA ASN A 178 -6.88 10.33 4.96
C ASN A 178 -8.02 9.30 4.91
N VAL A 179 -9.26 9.78 4.92
CA VAL A 179 -10.46 8.96 4.78
C VAL A 179 -11.30 9.56 3.66
N PHE A 180 -11.45 8.82 2.55
CA PHE A 180 -12.19 9.28 1.37
C PHE A 180 -13.57 8.64 1.29
N TRP A 181 -13.80 7.51 1.97
CA TRP A 181 -15.06 6.80 1.92
C TRP A 181 -15.91 6.98 3.18
N ASP A 182 -15.56 6.31 4.26
CA ASP A 182 -16.34 6.34 5.50
C ASP A 182 -15.46 6.23 6.74
N VAL A 183 -15.75 7.05 7.77
CA VAL A 183 -14.93 7.15 8.99
C VAL A 183 -15.15 5.95 9.91
N GLU A 184 -16.38 5.45 10.00
CA GLU A 184 -16.70 4.31 10.87
C GLU A 184 -16.17 3.00 10.30
N ASP A 185 -16.26 2.83 8.97
CA ASP A 185 -15.60 1.73 8.28
C ASP A 185 -14.08 1.76 8.50
N ALA A 186 -13.45 2.95 8.37
CA ALA A 186 -12.02 3.12 8.59
C ALA A 186 -11.61 2.77 10.03
N ARG A 187 -12.39 3.19 11.03
CA ARG A 187 -12.17 2.87 12.44
C ARG A 187 -12.26 1.36 12.66
N SER A 188 -13.35 0.75 12.20
CA SER A 188 -13.58 -0.70 12.31
C SER A 188 -12.47 -1.51 11.64
N SER A 189 -11.96 -1.02 10.52
CA SER A 189 -10.84 -1.63 9.80
C SER A 189 -9.55 -1.58 10.62
N VAL A 190 -9.24 -0.45 11.25
CA VAL A 190 -8.05 -0.35 12.14
C VAL A 190 -8.18 -1.29 13.33
N GLU A 191 -9.35 -1.34 13.99
CA GLU A 191 -9.62 -2.23 15.11
C GLU A 191 -9.45 -3.71 14.70
N LYS A 192 -10.03 -4.11 13.56
CA LYS A 192 -9.90 -5.45 12.99
C LYS A 192 -8.43 -5.82 12.72
N MET A 193 -7.66 -4.92 12.12
CA MET A 193 -6.24 -5.13 11.83
C MET A 193 -5.42 -5.33 13.12
N VAL A 194 -5.61 -4.46 14.11
CA VAL A 194 -4.89 -4.54 15.40
C VAL A 194 -5.28 -5.79 16.20
N ALA A 195 -6.52 -6.26 16.07
CA ALA A 195 -6.95 -7.50 16.69
C ALA A 195 -6.34 -8.75 16.05
N SER A 196 -6.06 -8.72 14.73
CA SER A 196 -5.63 -9.87 13.94
C SER A 196 -4.11 -10.01 13.78
N SER A 197 -3.34 -8.94 13.93
CA SER A 197 -1.89 -8.93 13.72
C SER A 197 -1.15 -8.07 14.74
N ARG A 198 0.16 -8.32 14.86
CA ARG A 198 1.10 -7.46 15.58
C ARG A 198 2.21 -6.91 14.67
N VAL A 199 2.33 -7.43 13.45
CA VAL A 199 3.34 -7.01 12.47
C VAL A 199 2.65 -6.39 11.28
N PHE A 200 3.02 -5.15 10.97
CA PHE A 200 2.38 -4.34 9.93
C PHE A 200 3.37 -3.82 8.90
N TYR A 201 2.98 -3.91 7.65
CA TYR A 201 3.60 -3.25 6.51
C TYR A 201 2.65 -2.15 6.04
N PRO A 202 2.87 -0.91 6.46
CA PRO A 202 1.96 0.22 6.20
C PRO A 202 2.12 0.78 4.79
N GLY A 203 1.10 1.52 4.31
CA GLY A 203 1.11 2.13 2.97
C GLY A 203 2.22 3.17 2.78
N HIS A 204 2.51 3.98 3.80
CA HIS A 204 3.41 5.13 3.70
C HIS A 204 4.42 5.26 4.84
N ASP A 205 4.82 4.16 5.44
CA ASP A 205 5.80 4.11 6.53
C ASP A 205 6.63 2.83 6.43
N ARG A 206 7.62 2.69 7.30
CA ARG A 206 8.43 1.49 7.46
C ARG A 206 7.62 0.39 8.17
N PRO A 207 7.88 -0.89 7.85
CA PRO A 207 7.32 -1.99 8.61
C PRO A 207 7.64 -1.89 10.10
N PHE A 208 6.66 -2.24 10.92
CA PHE A 208 6.81 -2.20 12.38
C PHE A 208 6.06 -3.34 13.07
N LYS A 209 6.47 -3.61 14.30
CA LYS A 209 5.81 -4.51 15.24
C LYS A 209 5.18 -3.72 16.38
N LEU A 210 3.99 -4.14 16.80
CA LEU A 210 3.29 -3.59 17.94
C LEU A 210 3.53 -4.49 19.16
N GLU A 211 4.32 -4.02 20.11
CA GLU A 211 4.57 -4.70 21.38
C GLU A 211 3.89 -3.98 22.55
N GLY A 212 2.69 -4.47 22.95
CA GLY A 212 1.80 -3.72 23.80
C GLY A 212 1.40 -2.41 23.11
N ASP A 213 1.73 -1.26 23.71
CA ASP A 213 1.48 0.07 23.15
C ASP A 213 2.73 0.68 22.45
N LYS A 214 3.81 -0.10 22.33
CA LYS A 214 5.05 0.38 21.74
C LYS A 214 5.15 -0.03 20.27
N ILE A 215 5.60 0.91 19.46
CA ILE A 215 5.94 0.70 18.05
C ILE A 215 7.43 0.39 17.97
N GLU A 216 7.77 -0.77 17.42
CA GLU A 216 9.14 -1.16 17.10
C GLU A 216 9.28 -1.28 15.59
N TYR A 217 10.08 -0.42 14.98
CA TYR A 217 10.34 -0.49 13.55
C TYR A 217 11.28 -1.64 13.22
N LEU A 218 10.89 -2.45 12.25
CA LEU A 218 11.68 -3.61 11.79
C LEU A 218 12.88 -3.20 10.94
N HIS A 219 12.79 -2.03 10.31
CA HIS A 219 13.84 -1.49 9.45
C HIS A 219 14.29 -0.12 9.95
N GLY A 220 15.57 0.17 9.78
CA GLY A 220 16.16 1.46 10.13
C GLY A 220 15.55 2.62 9.33
N PRO A 221 15.78 3.88 9.73
CA PRO A 221 15.35 5.03 8.97
C PRO A 221 16.01 5.01 7.57
N HIS A 222 15.26 5.42 6.56
CA HIS A 222 15.78 5.64 5.22
C HIS A 222 15.83 7.14 4.92
N ASN A 223 16.86 7.55 4.22
CA ASN A 223 17.01 8.93 3.76
C ASN A 223 16.39 9.06 2.37
N ILE A 224 15.70 10.16 2.15
CA ILE A 224 15.22 10.55 0.83
C ILE A 224 16.02 11.76 0.40
N GLU A 225 16.73 11.61 -0.71
CA GLU A 225 17.45 12.72 -1.32
C GLU A 225 16.56 13.41 -2.34
N VAL A 226 16.33 14.70 -2.15
CA VAL A 226 15.66 15.55 -3.15
C VAL A 226 16.75 16.18 -4.01
N ILE A 227 16.83 15.71 -5.26
CA ILE A 227 17.78 16.23 -6.24
C ILE A 227 17.08 17.26 -7.10
N ASN A 228 17.58 18.50 -7.03
CA ASN A 228 17.15 19.52 -7.98
C ASN A 228 18.08 19.48 -9.20
N SER A 229 17.52 19.26 -10.38
CA SER A 229 18.25 19.26 -11.66
C SER A 229 18.55 20.64 -12.21
N THR A 230 18.13 21.71 -11.53
CA THR A 230 18.43 23.07 -11.94
C THR A 230 19.90 23.36 -11.71
N GLU A 231 20.58 23.87 -12.73
CA GLU A 231 22.00 24.19 -12.70
C GLU A 231 22.34 25.12 -11.51
N GLY A 232 23.35 24.73 -10.71
CA GLY A 232 23.82 25.50 -9.56
C GLY A 232 23.14 25.22 -8.22
N LEU A 233 22.14 24.36 -8.18
CA LEU A 233 21.51 23.90 -6.92
C LEU A 233 22.01 22.50 -6.57
N GLY A 234 22.62 22.38 -5.41
CA GLY A 234 23.15 21.10 -4.92
C GLY A 234 22.06 20.11 -4.50
N THR A 235 22.46 18.89 -4.22
CA THR A 235 21.60 17.84 -3.64
C THR A 235 21.25 18.22 -2.20
N THR A 236 19.96 18.16 -1.85
CA THR A 236 19.49 18.30 -0.47
C THR A 236 19.04 16.94 0.03
N SER A 237 19.63 16.48 1.13
CA SER A 237 19.19 15.27 1.84
C SER A 237 18.16 15.67 2.90
N LEU A 238 17.01 15.00 2.88
CA LEU A 238 15.96 15.19 3.88
C LEU A 238 15.78 13.86 4.63
N THR A 239 15.88 13.94 5.95
CA THR A 239 15.53 12.81 6.82
C THR A 239 14.11 13.01 7.35
N PHE A 240 13.22 12.08 7.03
CA PHE A 240 11.85 12.14 7.54
C PHE A 240 11.76 11.41 8.86
N THR A 241 11.33 12.12 9.89
CA THR A 241 10.94 11.51 11.16
C THR A 241 9.42 11.39 11.17
N VAL A 242 8.91 10.20 11.44
CA VAL A 242 7.46 10.01 11.63
C VAL A 242 7.05 10.74 12.89
N LEU A 243 6.17 11.72 12.75
CA LEU A 243 5.61 12.44 13.89
C LEU A 243 4.32 11.73 14.35
N ASP A 244 4.25 11.41 15.63
CA ASP A 244 3.14 10.70 16.27
C ASP A 244 1.76 11.41 16.19
N ALA A 245 1.72 12.65 15.76
CA ALA A 245 0.59 13.54 15.92
C ALA A 245 0.09 14.16 14.62
N ARG A 246 -0.07 13.40 13.54
CA ARG A 246 -0.80 13.94 12.38
C ARG A 246 -2.30 13.99 12.68
N PRO A 247 -2.97 15.14 12.49
CA PRO A 247 -4.42 15.20 12.58
C PRO A 247 -5.05 14.36 11.45
N VAL A 248 -6.15 13.68 11.75
CA VAL A 248 -6.94 12.98 10.73
C VAL A 248 -7.61 14.02 9.83
N ASN A 249 -7.48 13.86 8.51
CA ASN A 249 -8.15 14.73 7.56
C ASN A 249 -9.53 14.15 7.18
N ILE A 250 -10.52 14.36 8.04
CA ILE A 250 -11.91 13.93 7.83
C ILE A 250 -12.72 14.86 6.91
N ASN A 251 -12.18 16.01 6.53
CA ASN A 251 -12.85 16.91 5.58
C ASN A 251 -12.92 16.35 4.15
N MET A 252 -12.22 15.24 3.89
CA MET A 252 -12.29 14.55 2.59
C MET A 252 -13.54 13.68 2.45
N VAL A 253 -14.20 13.32 3.56
CA VAL A 253 -15.47 12.59 3.53
C VAL A 253 -16.61 13.59 3.26
N GLN A 254 -16.81 13.95 2.01
CA GLN A 254 -18.04 14.64 1.61
C GLN A 254 -19.11 13.58 1.34
N LYS A 255 -20.11 13.54 2.22
CA LYS A 255 -21.35 12.81 1.92
C LYS A 255 -21.98 13.47 0.70
N GLY A 256 -21.96 12.76 -0.43
CA GLY A 256 -22.67 13.13 -1.64
C GLY A 256 -24.17 13.08 -1.47
#